data_b904660cc52098fd9bb3e5fcd146e906
#
_entry.id   b904660cc52098fd9bb3e5fcd146e906
#
_cell.length_a   1.000
_cell.length_b   1.000
_cell.length_c   1.000
_cell.angle_alpha   90.00
_cell.angle_beta   90.00
_cell.angle_gamma   90.00
#
_symmetry.space_group_name_H-M   'P 1'
#
loop_
_entity.id
_entity.type
_entity.pdbx_description
1 polymer ?
#
loop_
_entity_poly.entity_id
_entity_poly.type
_entity_poly.pdbx_seq_one_letter_code
_entity_poly.pdbx_strand_id
1 'polypeptide(L)'
;MPKPIVCLSTALCQFAELFGPCFSQRQWKYFVIVLLGLIECDGRRTLRGLLTGVGEKVSLCGLSRFFNRWHWSPAAVAQTWLRRFREQMPPQVEAEHQRQKAERQKRRGRPQATVVTGYLILDDSLHVKLKGRKMNGLGRHYSSTEQRVMTGHCLFTGLYVLLGRRCPLQPRLYRQKAVCEKEAVPFMSKIDLAVAEIEQFEPVQETQTHLLIDSWFHNKRVRRAAHQRGWQVSGGLKSNRTMRLIAEDGSRTWLTLSEYAAQLKPEDWQEAVWPSQEGERPVYVHTVQTWIRKLGPTLLLITCHDLENPTKSIRYWGSTLLEAEAQTVINHLAVRWSIEVLFEDNKDLLGADHYQLMSAEAIVRFWTLIACLGYFLDEQKAIQDTCLTWGDVRRALQKEHQRNLLAWLANQFKAGLSVEQIGAQLALFSS
;
A
#
# COMPACT_ATOMS: atom_id res chain seq x y z
N MET A 1 -3.06 -2.70 -30.67
CA MET A 1 -2.22 -3.79 -31.24
C MET A 1 -1.40 -4.41 -30.10
N PRO A 2 -1.22 -5.73 -30.07
CA PRO A 2 -0.30 -6.40 -29.16
C PRO A 2 1.12 -5.86 -29.32
N LYS A 3 1.83 -5.69 -28.20
CA LYS A 3 3.17 -5.10 -28.18
C LYS A 3 4.22 -6.16 -27.83
N PRO A 4 5.23 -6.37 -28.68
CA PRO A 4 6.34 -7.28 -28.35
C PRO A 4 7.23 -6.69 -27.26
N ILE A 5 7.98 -7.54 -26.57
CA ILE A 5 8.89 -7.13 -25.48
C ILE A 5 9.92 -6.10 -25.97
N VAL A 6 10.36 -6.19 -27.21
CA VAL A 6 11.32 -5.24 -27.79
C VAL A 6 10.79 -3.80 -27.92
N CYS A 7 9.49 -3.58 -27.72
CA CYS A 7 8.88 -2.25 -27.74
C CYS A 7 8.74 -1.63 -26.34
N LEU A 8 9.23 -2.28 -25.29
CA LEU A 8 9.19 -1.75 -23.94
C LEU A 8 9.93 -0.41 -23.83
N SER A 9 9.47 0.44 -22.90
CA SER A 9 10.21 1.64 -22.51
C SER A 9 11.56 1.27 -21.90
N THR A 10 12.55 2.11 -22.12
CA THR A 10 13.88 1.93 -21.51
C THR A 10 13.79 1.83 -19.99
N ALA A 11 12.94 2.65 -19.36
CA ALA A 11 12.72 2.63 -17.92
C ALA A 11 12.19 1.28 -17.42
N LEU A 12 11.22 0.69 -18.13
CA LEU A 12 10.66 -0.63 -17.75
C LEU A 12 11.66 -1.75 -18.00
N CYS A 13 12.48 -1.70 -19.04
CA CYS A 13 13.56 -2.65 -19.28
C CYS A 13 14.57 -2.64 -18.13
N GLN A 14 15.11 -1.47 -17.81
CA GLN A 14 16.07 -1.28 -16.72
C GLN A 14 15.50 -1.73 -15.37
N PHE A 15 14.23 -1.41 -15.11
CA PHE A 15 13.55 -1.87 -13.91
C PHE A 15 13.43 -3.39 -13.87
N ALA A 16 13.01 -4.03 -14.96
CA ALA A 16 12.86 -5.48 -15.04
C ALA A 16 14.18 -6.23 -14.86
N GLU A 17 15.31 -5.68 -15.34
CA GLU A 17 16.65 -6.26 -15.19
C GLU A 17 17.06 -6.45 -13.73
N LEU A 18 16.61 -5.58 -12.81
CA LEU A 18 16.89 -5.69 -11.38
C LEU A 18 16.41 -7.03 -10.79
N PHE A 19 15.39 -7.61 -11.39
CA PHE A 19 14.77 -8.87 -10.93
C PHE A 19 15.35 -10.11 -11.60
N GLY A 20 16.36 -9.96 -12.46
CA GLY A 20 17.05 -11.08 -13.10
C GLY A 20 17.45 -12.18 -12.10
N PRO A 21 18.05 -11.85 -10.95
CA PRO A 21 18.43 -12.85 -9.94
C PRO A 21 17.27 -13.60 -9.29
N CYS A 22 16.03 -13.08 -9.36
CA CYS A 22 14.85 -13.72 -8.79
C CYS A 22 14.26 -14.83 -9.67
N PHE A 23 14.71 -14.93 -10.93
CA PHE A 23 14.07 -15.76 -11.95
C PHE A 23 15.10 -16.50 -12.80
N SER A 24 14.77 -17.72 -13.26
CA SER A 24 15.48 -18.30 -14.40
C SER A 24 15.17 -17.50 -15.68
N GLN A 25 15.99 -17.63 -16.72
CA GLN A 25 15.80 -16.92 -17.98
C GLN A 25 14.38 -17.08 -18.56
N ARG A 26 13.82 -18.29 -18.48
CA ARG A 26 12.45 -18.56 -18.91
C ARG A 26 11.41 -17.86 -18.03
N GLN A 27 11.58 -17.88 -16.70
CA GLN A 27 10.68 -17.19 -15.76
C GLN A 27 10.75 -15.69 -15.93
N TRP A 28 11.96 -15.14 -16.14
CA TRP A 28 12.15 -13.70 -16.35
C TRP A 28 11.37 -13.20 -17.57
N LYS A 29 11.36 -13.96 -18.66
CA LYS A 29 10.51 -13.63 -19.83
C LYS A 29 9.03 -13.50 -19.43
N TYR A 30 8.50 -14.43 -18.65
CA TYR A 30 7.10 -14.37 -18.19
C TYR A 30 6.85 -13.25 -17.19
N PHE A 31 7.82 -12.94 -16.34
CA PHE A 31 7.76 -11.77 -15.45
C PHE A 31 7.59 -10.49 -16.26
N VAL A 32 8.43 -10.26 -17.26
CA VAL A 32 8.34 -9.09 -18.16
C VAL A 32 7.00 -9.04 -18.91
N ILE A 33 6.53 -10.19 -19.40
CA ILE A 33 5.23 -10.31 -20.07
C ILE A 33 4.08 -9.91 -19.15
N VAL A 34 4.13 -10.29 -17.87
CA VAL A 34 3.08 -9.92 -16.91
C VAL A 34 3.11 -8.41 -16.65
N LEU A 35 4.27 -7.80 -16.47
CA LEU A 35 4.38 -6.36 -16.28
C LEU A 35 3.85 -5.59 -17.50
N LEU A 36 4.26 -6.00 -18.71
CA LEU A 36 3.76 -5.42 -19.96
C LEU A 36 2.25 -5.61 -20.08
N GLY A 37 1.75 -6.82 -19.83
CA GLY A 37 0.32 -7.11 -19.89
C GLY A 37 -0.51 -6.29 -18.90
N LEU A 38 0.00 -6.04 -17.69
CA LEU A 38 -0.65 -5.18 -16.70
C LEU A 38 -0.72 -3.71 -17.14
N ILE A 39 0.32 -3.23 -17.83
CA ILE A 39 0.36 -1.87 -18.39
C ILE A 39 -0.60 -1.75 -19.58
N GLU A 40 -0.57 -2.71 -20.51
CA GLU A 40 -1.25 -2.61 -21.81
C GLU A 40 -2.72 -3.10 -21.79
N CYS A 41 -3.10 -3.93 -20.82
CA CYS A 41 -4.46 -4.46 -20.76
C CYS A 41 -5.45 -3.39 -20.22
N ASP A 42 -6.39 -2.98 -21.05
CA ASP A 42 -7.48 -2.07 -20.65
C ASP A 42 -8.73 -2.83 -20.14
N GLY A 43 -8.81 -4.14 -20.39
CA GLY A 43 -9.90 -4.99 -19.92
C GLY A 43 -9.61 -5.67 -18.59
N ARG A 44 -10.28 -6.80 -18.36
CA ARG A 44 -10.06 -7.62 -17.15
C ARG A 44 -8.68 -8.27 -17.17
N ARG A 45 -7.89 -8.02 -16.15
CA ARG A 45 -6.50 -8.53 -15.99
C ARG A 45 -6.48 -9.98 -15.46
N THR A 46 -7.23 -10.85 -16.15
CA THR A 46 -7.08 -12.32 -16.04
C THR A 46 -5.83 -12.75 -16.80
N LEU A 47 -5.35 -13.98 -16.62
CA LEU A 47 -4.20 -14.49 -17.38
C LEU A 47 -4.40 -14.36 -18.90
N ARG A 48 -5.62 -14.62 -19.39
CA ARG A 48 -5.95 -14.41 -20.82
C ARG A 48 -5.92 -12.91 -21.18
N GLY A 49 -6.51 -12.06 -20.32
CA GLY A 49 -6.54 -10.61 -20.54
C GLY A 49 -5.14 -10.00 -20.61
N LEU A 50 -4.22 -10.44 -19.76
CA LEU A 50 -2.83 -9.97 -19.80
C LEU A 50 -2.15 -10.26 -21.16
N LEU A 51 -2.48 -11.39 -21.81
CA LEU A 51 -1.89 -11.76 -23.09
C LEU A 51 -2.48 -10.99 -24.27
N THR A 52 -3.64 -10.36 -24.16
CA THR A 52 -4.26 -9.60 -25.27
C THR A 52 -3.44 -8.37 -25.66
N GLY A 53 -2.70 -7.77 -24.72
CA GLY A 53 -1.82 -6.62 -24.97
C GLY A 53 -0.40 -6.98 -25.35
N VAL A 54 -0.05 -8.28 -25.38
CA VAL A 54 1.33 -8.75 -25.55
C VAL A 54 1.50 -9.46 -26.89
N GLY A 55 2.41 -8.97 -27.72
CA GLY A 55 2.74 -9.51 -29.06
C GLY A 55 3.83 -10.59 -29.03
N GLU A 56 3.77 -11.51 -28.06
CA GLU A 56 4.77 -12.57 -27.88
C GLU A 56 4.13 -13.95 -28.06
N LYS A 57 4.87 -14.88 -28.68
CA LYS A 57 4.48 -16.30 -28.77
C LYS A 57 4.58 -16.97 -27.39
N VAL A 58 3.59 -16.75 -26.54
CA VAL A 58 3.48 -17.36 -25.22
C VAL A 58 2.12 -17.99 -25.05
N SER A 59 2.08 -19.19 -24.46
CA SER A 59 0.84 -19.88 -24.22
C SER A 59 0.23 -19.49 -22.88
N LEU A 60 -1.10 -19.49 -22.80
CA LEU A 60 -1.83 -19.33 -21.55
C LEU A 60 -1.43 -20.43 -20.51
N CYS A 61 -1.13 -21.65 -20.99
CA CYS A 61 -0.62 -22.72 -20.13
C CYS A 61 0.76 -22.39 -19.55
N GLY A 62 1.66 -21.74 -20.32
CA GLY A 62 2.95 -21.29 -19.84
C GLY A 62 2.80 -20.23 -18.76
N LEU A 63 1.95 -19.22 -18.99
CA LEU A 63 1.64 -18.19 -18.00
C LEU A 63 0.99 -18.79 -16.73
N SER A 64 0.10 -19.73 -16.89
CA SER A 64 -0.49 -20.47 -15.75
C SER A 64 0.58 -21.23 -14.94
N ARG A 65 1.53 -21.89 -15.63
CA ARG A 65 2.64 -22.58 -14.95
C ARG A 65 3.57 -21.62 -14.23
N PHE A 66 3.82 -20.41 -14.76
CA PHE A 66 4.60 -19.38 -14.12
C PHE A 66 4.04 -19.01 -12.75
N PHE A 67 2.72 -18.91 -12.62
CA PHE A 67 2.09 -18.61 -11.33
C PHE A 67 1.94 -19.84 -10.43
N ASN A 68 1.60 -21.02 -10.97
CA ASN A 68 1.17 -22.17 -10.17
C ASN A 68 2.24 -23.23 -9.94
N ARG A 69 3.24 -23.38 -10.82
CA ARG A 69 4.16 -24.51 -10.80
C ARG A 69 5.62 -24.19 -10.73
N TRP A 70 6.04 -23.07 -11.36
CA TRP A 70 7.44 -22.73 -11.36
C TRP A 70 7.86 -22.12 -10.03
N HIS A 71 9.00 -22.55 -9.53
CA HIS A 71 9.51 -22.09 -8.26
C HIS A 71 10.17 -20.72 -8.43
N TRP A 72 9.58 -19.69 -7.85
CA TRP A 72 10.16 -18.38 -7.64
C TRP A 72 9.55 -17.76 -6.37
N SER A 73 10.33 -16.93 -5.71
CA SER A 73 9.99 -16.40 -4.40
C SER A 73 9.36 -15.01 -4.48
N PRO A 74 8.07 -14.84 -4.09
CA PRO A 74 7.48 -13.53 -3.90
C PRO A 74 8.27 -12.64 -2.95
N ALA A 75 8.87 -13.23 -1.90
CA ALA A 75 9.68 -12.50 -0.95
C ALA A 75 10.97 -11.96 -1.57
N ALA A 76 11.67 -12.75 -2.40
CA ALA A 76 12.86 -12.29 -3.10
C ALA A 76 12.56 -11.14 -4.06
N VAL A 77 11.44 -11.24 -4.79
CA VAL A 77 10.95 -10.15 -5.65
C VAL A 77 10.66 -8.90 -4.82
N ALA A 78 9.93 -9.03 -3.69
CA ALA A 78 9.64 -7.91 -2.81
C ALA A 78 10.91 -7.27 -2.23
N GLN A 79 11.85 -8.06 -1.75
CA GLN A 79 13.12 -7.57 -1.24
C GLN A 79 13.94 -6.78 -2.28
N THR A 80 13.79 -7.12 -3.57
CA THR A 80 14.49 -6.40 -4.65
C THR A 80 14.01 -4.96 -4.78
N TRP A 81 12.70 -4.70 -4.83
CA TRP A 81 12.21 -3.31 -4.90
C TRP A 81 12.36 -2.56 -3.57
N LEU A 82 12.21 -3.24 -2.42
CA LEU A 82 12.44 -2.64 -1.10
C LEU A 82 13.89 -2.19 -0.93
N ARG A 83 14.84 -3.01 -1.36
CA ARG A 83 16.26 -2.65 -1.39
C ARG A 83 16.49 -1.44 -2.29
N ARG A 84 15.98 -1.45 -3.52
CA ARG A 84 16.08 -0.32 -4.45
C ARG A 84 15.53 0.98 -3.85
N PHE A 85 14.36 0.91 -3.19
CA PHE A 85 13.80 2.07 -2.50
C PHE A 85 14.77 2.62 -1.44
N ARG A 86 15.33 1.73 -0.60
CA ARG A 86 16.29 2.11 0.44
C ARG A 86 17.60 2.69 -0.11
N GLU A 87 18.02 2.25 -1.29
CA GLU A 87 19.20 2.77 -1.98
C GLU A 87 18.97 4.14 -2.63
N GLN A 88 17.73 4.43 -3.05
CA GLN A 88 17.37 5.67 -3.73
C GLN A 88 17.02 6.82 -2.78
N MET A 89 16.55 6.54 -1.57
CA MET A 89 16.02 7.58 -0.69
C MET A 89 17.05 8.39 0.10
N PRO A 90 18.25 7.88 0.45
CA PRO A 90 19.18 8.62 1.28
C PRO A 90 19.55 10.03 0.79
N PRO A 91 19.77 10.29 -0.50
CA PRO A 91 20.03 11.67 -0.98
C PRO A 91 18.85 12.63 -0.73
N GLN A 92 17.62 12.12 -0.82
CA GLN A 92 16.42 12.93 -0.57
C GLN A 92 16.22 13.18 0.93
N VAL A 93 16.55 12.21 1.77
CA VAL A 93 16.54 12.35 3.23
C VAL A 93 17.56 13.39 3.66
N GLU A 94 18.78 13.34 3.15
CA GLU A 94 19.81 14.34 3.43
C GLU A 94 19.41 15.75 2.97
N ALA A 95 18.86 15.87 1.76
CA ALA A 95 18.36 17.15 1.25
C ALA A 95 17.26 17.72 2.16
N GLU A 96 16.36 16.89 2.68
CA GLU A 96 15.32 17.31 3.61
C GLU A 96 15.90 17.73 4.97
N HIS A 97 16.90 17.01 5.49
CA HIS A 97 17.61 17.41 6.70
C HIS A 97 18.26 18.79 6.54
N GLN A 98 18.92 19.03 5.40
CA GLN A 98 19.53 20.32 5.10
C GLN A 98 18.49 21.44 4.98
N ARG A 99 17.35 21.17 4.33
CA ARG A 99 16.22 22.10 4.24
C ARG A 99 15.70 22.49 5.63
N GLN A 100 15.43 21.49 6.47
CA GLN A 100 14.95 21.69 7.84
C GLN A 100 15.97 22.49 8.68
N LYS A 101 17.25 22.20 8.52
CA LYS A 101 18.32 22.93 9.20
C LYS A 101 18.37 24.41 8.77
N ALA A 102 18.27 24.69 7.48
CA ALA A 102 18.24 26.03 6.95
C ALA A 102 17.00 26.84 7.41
N GLU A 103 15.82 26.21 7.43
CA GLU A 103 14.59 26.84 7.93
C GLU A 103 14.67 27.17 9.42
N ARG A 104 15.29 26.30 10.23
CA ARG A 104 15.48 26.53 11.66
C ARG A 104 16.47 27.64 11.98
N GLN A 105 17.52 27.78 11.19
CA GLN A 105 18.46 28.88 11.36
C GLN A 105 17.81 30.26 11.18
N LYS A 106 16.69 30.33 10.43
CA LYS A 106 15.88 31.54 10.27
C LYS A 106 14.99 31.85 11.47
N ARG A 107 14.73 30.88 12.33
CA ARG A 107 13.86 31.05 13.51
C ARG A 107 14.71 31.26 14.76
N ARG A 108 14.45 32.32 15.52
CA ARG A 108 15.08 32.55 16.83
C ARG A 108 14.53 31.50 17.82
N GLY A 109 15.36 30.56 18.29
CA GLY A 109 14.98 29.56 19.28
C GLY A 109 16.06 28.50 19.50
N ARG A 110 15.84 27.58 20.48
CA ARG A 110 16.77 26.51 20.79
C ARG A 110 16.77 25.49 19.63
N PRO A 111 17.95 25.06 19.16
CA PRO A 111 18.02 24.09 18.06
C PRO A 111 17.35 22.74 18.47
N GLN A 112 16.30 22.37 17.77
CA GLN A 112 15.74 21.02 17.88
C GLN A 112 16.39 20.12 16.82
N ALA A 113 16.52 18.82 17.07
CA ALA A 113 17.05 17.88 16.09
C ALA A 113 16.18 17.85 14.82
N THR A 114 16.80 17.81 13.65
CA THR A 114 16.08 17.61 12.37
C THR A 114 15.61 16.18 12.31
N VAL A 115 14.34 15.97 11.97
CA VAL A 115 13.75 14.64 11.91
C VAL A 115 13.00 14.45 10.59
N VAL A 116 13.42 13.46 9.82
CA VAL A 116 12.67 13.00 8.66
C VAL A 116 11.89 11.75 9.08
N THR A 117 10.56 11.83 8.97
CA THR A 117 9.66 10.75 9.38
C THR A 117 9.25 9.90 8.19
N GLY A 118 9.51 8.59 8.28
CA GLY A 118 8.94 7.59 7.40
C GLY A 118 7.71 6.95 8.04
N TYR A 119 6.67 6.71 7.27
CA TYR A 119 5.42 6.16 7.75
C TYR A 119 5.25 4.72 7.29
N LEU A 120 5.21 3.78 8.22
CA LEU A 120 4.78 2.41 7.94
C LEU A 120 3.27 2.32 8.20
N ILE A 121 2.51 2.02 7.17
CA ILE A 121 1.05 1.89 7.24
C ILE A 121 0.71 0.42 7.04
N LEU A 122 -0.08 -0.17 7.95
CA LEU A 122 -0.52 -1.56 7.84
C LEU A 122 -2.04 -1.62 7.76
N ASP A 123 -2.54 -2.37 6.78
CA ASP A 123 -3.98 -2.56 6.61
C ASP A 123 -4.29 -3.82 5.78
N ASP A 124 -5.57 -4.15 5.66
CA ASP A 124 -6.03 -5.24 4.81
C ASP A 124 -7.15 -4.81 3.86
N SER A 125 -7.24 -5.49 2.73
CA SER A 125 -8.27 -5.26 1.71
C SER A 125 -8.97 -6.55 1.32
N LEU A 126 -10.29 -6.49 1.17
CA LEU A 126 -11.10 -7.63 0.73
C LEU A 126 -11.20 -7.64 -0.80
N HIS A 127 -10.81 -8.76 -1.40
CA HIS A 127 -11.02 -9.05 -2.81
C HIS A 127 -12.17 -10.04 -2.97
N VAL A 128 -13.35 -9.53 -3.26
CA VAL A 128 -14.59 -10.31 -3.35
C VAL A 128 -14.56 -11.31 -4.51
N LYS A 129 -15.00 -12.54 -4.25
CA LYS A 129 -15.03 -13.66 -5.21
C LYS A 129 -16.40 -14.34 -5.18
N LEU A 130 -17.42 -13.70 -5.75
CA LEU A 130 -18.80 -14.18 -5.70
C LEU A 130 -19.00 -15.58 -6.29
N LYS A 131 -18.24 -15.94 -7.35
CA LYS A 131 -18.32 -17.23 -8.05
C LYS A 131 -17.18 -18.20 -7.70
N GLY A 132 -16.21 -17.77 -6.88
CA GLY A 132 -15.05 -18.57 -6.52
C GLY A 132 -15.40 -19.58 -5.41
N ARG A 133 -15.66 -20.85 -5.75
CA ARG A 133 -15.99 -21.87 -4.74
C ARG A 133 -14.82 -22.78 -4.37
N LYS A 134 -13.84 -22.92 -5.25
CA LYS A 134 -12.73 -23.88 -5.12
C LYS A 134 -11.35 -23.25 -5.01
N MET A 135 -11.28 -21.93 -4.85
CA MET A 135 -10.00 -21.23 -4.71
C MET A 135 -9.49 -21.40 -3.27
N ASN A 136 -8.20 -21.70 -3.11
CA ASN A 136 -7.57 -21.75 -1.78
C ASN A 136 -7.58 -20.38 -1.10
N GLY A 137 -7.73 -20.40 0.22
CA GLY A 137 -7.70 -19.16 1.04
C GLY A 137 -9.00 -18.37 1.03
N LEU A 138 -10.07 -18.84 0.36
CA LEU A 138 -11.38 -18.17 0.43
C LEU A 138 -11.95 -18.22 1.84
N GLY A 139 -12.33 -17.03 2.34
CA GLY A 139 -13.00 -16.88 3.63
C GLY A 139 -14.26 -16.03 3.51
N ARG A 140 -15.05 -16.00 4.59
CA ARG A 140 -16.21 -15.11 4.76
C ARG A 140 -15.79 -13.91 5.59
N HIS A 141 -15.68 -12.74 4.97
CA HIS A 141 -15.21 -11.52 5.60
C HIS A 141 -16.32 -10.46 5.61
N TYR A 142 -16.41 -9.69 6.68
CA TYR A 142 -17.29 -8.53 6.72
C TYR A 142 -16.69 -7.43 5.85
N SER A 143 -17.48 -6.94 4.90
CA SER A 143 -17.14 -5.77 4.09
C SER A 143 -17.76 -4.53 4.71
N SER A 144 -16.94 -3.58 5.11
CA SER A 144 -17.42 -2.27 5.62
C SER A 144 -18.10 -1.44 4.54
N THR A 145 -17.68 -1.58 3.29
CA THR A 145 -18.29 -0.89 2.14
C THR A 145 -19.67 -1.43 1.83
N GLU A 146 -19.80 -2.76 1.78
CA GLU A 146 -21.06 -3.44 1.47
C GLU A 146 -21.95 -3.66 2.71
N GLN A 147 -21.46 -3.37 3.90
CA GLN A 147 -22.10 -3.61 5.22
C GLN A 147 -22.66 -5.03 5.40
N ARG A 148 -22.03 -6.02 4.77
CA ARG A 148 -22.43 -7.43 4.82
C ARG A 148 -21.22 -8.37 4.75
N VAL A 149 -21.47 -9.64 5.09
CA VAL A 149 -20.46 -10.68 4.98
C VAL A 149 -20.34 -11.14 3.52
N MET A 150 -19.14 -11.04 2.96
CA MET A 150 -18.80 -11.42 1.59
C MET A 150 -17.79 -12.55 1.56
N THR A 151 -17.86 -13.40 0.54
CA THR A 151 -16.82 -14.40 0.28
C THR A 151 -15.73 -13.81 -0.58
N GLY A 152 -14.48 -13.96 -0.15
CA GLY A 152 -13.34 -13.40 -0.87
C GLY A 152 -12.00 -13.77 -0.25
N HIS A 153 -10.94 -13.18 -0.81
CA HIS A 153 -9.61 -13.23 -0.24
C HIS A 153 -9.32 -11.94 0.51
N CYS A 154 -8.80 -12.07 1.71
CA CYS A 154 -8.33 -10.93 2.50
C CYS A 154 -6.83 -10.77 2.26
N LEU A 155 -6.46 -9.72 1.54
CA LEU A 155 -5.08 -9.31 1.33
C LEU A 155 -4.64 -8.45 2.51
N PHE A 156 -3.62 -8.89 3.24
CA PHE A 156 -2.90 -8.08 4.21
C PHE A 156 -1.63 -7.53 3.57
N THR A 157 -1.35 -6.25 3.73
CA THR A 157 -0.13 -5.62 3.24
C THR A 157 0.24 -4.38 4.06
N GLY A 158 1.43 -3.86 3.80
CA GLY A 158 1.88 -2.56 4.28
C GLY A 158 2.21 -1.62 3.14
N LEU A 159 2.32 -0.36 3.48
CA LEU A 159 2.81 0.71 2.62
C LEU A 159 3.82 1.53 3.42
N TYR A 160 5.03 1.69 2.91
CA TYR A 160 5.98 2.64 3.47
C TYR A 160 5.93 3.95 2.68
N VAL A 161 5.71 5.05 3.38
CA VAL A 161 5.66 6.40 2.79
C VAL A 161 6.80 7.22 3.37
N LEU A 162 7.66 7.76 2.51
CA LEU A 162 8.78 8.62 2.91
C LEU A 162 8.92 9.76 1.92
N LEU A 163 8.82 10.99 2.40
CA LEU A 163 8.91 12.21 1.57
C LEU A 163 7.97 12.16 0.34
N GLY A 164 6.74 11.70 0.55
CA GLY A 164 5.73 11.58 -0.51
C GLY A 164 5.89 10.36 -1.44
N ARG A 165 7.03 9.65 -1.39
CA ARG A 165 7.26 8.41 -2.14
C ARG A 165 6.57 7.23 -1.46
N ARG A 166 5.92 6.38 -2.24
CA ARG A 166 5.16 5.22 -1.78
C ARG A 166 5.88 3.92 -2.15
N CYS A 167 6.15 3.08 -1.19
CA CYS A 167 6.76 1.77 -1.38
C CYS A 167 5.84 0.68 -0.81
N PRO A 168 5.08 -0.04 -1.65
CA PRO A 168 4.27 -1.17 -1.19
C PRO A 168 5.13 -2.26 -0.58
N LEU A 169 4.65 -2.89 0.49
CA LEU A 169 5.30 -4.08 1.05
C LEU A 169 4.77 -5.34 0.39
N GLN A 170 5.40 -6.48 0.71
CA GLN A 170 4.97 -7.77 0.16
C GLN A 170 3.54 -8.10 0.62
N PRO A 171 2.59 -8.33 -0.31
CA PRO A 171 1.25 -8.73 0.07
C PRO A 171 1.21 -10.16 0.60
N ARG A 172 0.35 -10.39 1.60
CA ARG A 172 0.13 -11.70 2.23
C ARG A 172 -1.34 -12.06 2.20
N LEU A 173 -1.64 -13.33 1.96
CA LEU A 173 -3.00 -13.85 2.04
C LEU A 173 -3.34 -14.19 3.49
N TYR A 174 -4.25 -13.42 4.09
CA TYR A 174 -4.85 -13.80 5.37
C TYR A 174 -5.88 -14.91 5.18
N ARG A 175 -5.79 -15.96 5.99
CA ARG A 175 -6.78 -17.05 6.05
C ARG A 175 -7.41 -17.11 7.44
N GLN A 176 -8.71 -17.30 7.49
CA GLN A 176 -9.41 -17.56 8.75
C GLN A 176 -8.99 -18.94 9.30
N LYS A 177 -9.07 -19.12 10.63
CA LYS A 177 -8.66 -20.36 11.31
C LYS A 177 -9.27 -21.61 10.69
N ALA A 178 -10.58 -21.61 10.45
CA ALA A 178 -11.29 -22.75 9.82
C ALA A 178 -10.81 -23.03 8.38
N VAL A 179 -10.37 -22.01 7.64
CA VAL A 179 -9.79 -22.18 6.30
C VAL A 179 -8.40 -22.81 6.41
N CYS A 180 -7.59 -22.36 7.38
CA CYS A 180 -6.28 -22.94 7.64
C CYS A 180 -6.37 -24.43 8.02
N GLU A 181 -7.31 -24.77 8.90
CA GLU A 181 -7.56 -26.17 9.31
C GLU A 181 -7.94 -27.02 8.09
N LYS A 182 -8.84 -26.54 7.24
CA LYS A 182 -9.25 -27.24 6.00
C LYS A 182 -8.11 -27.42 5.00
N GLU A 183 -7.21 -26.43 4.90
CA GLU A 183 -6.10 -26.44 3.95
C GLU A 183 -4.81 -27.04 4.54
N ALA A 184 -4.85 -27.50 5.79
CA ALA A 184 -3.72 -28.04 6.55
C ALA A 184 -2.50 -27.10 6.55
N VAL A 185 -2.73 -25.78 6.77
CA VAL A 185 -1.70 -24.75 6.85
C VAL A 185 -1.71 -24.07 8.22
N PRO A 186 -0.57 -23.57 8.73
CA PRO A 186 -0.53 -22.84 9.98
C PRO A 186 -1.43 -21.59 9.97
N PHE A 187 -2.13 -21.36 11.07
CA PHE A 187 -2.94 -20.18 11.26
C PHE A 187 -2.08 -19.02 11.79
N MET A 188 -2.20 -17.86 11.15
CA MET A 188 -1.71 -16.58 11.64
C MET A 188 -2.86 -15.58 11.66
N SER A 189 -3.11 -14.96 12.80
CA SER A 189 -4.10 -13.88 12.88
C SER A 189 -3.59 -12.62 12.12
N LYS A 190 -4.48 -11.70 11.77
CA LYS A 190 -4.07 -10.40 11.19
C LYS A 190 -3.09 -9.66 12.10
N ILE A 191 -3.24 -9.83 13.42
CA ILE A 191 -2.32 -9.22 14.40
C ILE A 191 -0.94 -9.89 14.36
N ASP A 192 -0.87 -11.21 14.18
CA ASP A 192 0.41 -11.91 14.01
C ASP A 192 1.12 -11.47 12.73
N LEU A 193 0.36 -11.28 11.64
CA LEU A 193 0.89 -10.75 10.39
C LEU A 193 1.45 -9.33 10.58
N ALA A 194 0.72 -8.46 11.29
CA ALA A 194 1.16 -7.09 11.55
C ALA A 194 2.41 -7.05 12.44
N VAL A 195 2.46 -7.87 13.50
CA VAL A 195 3.64 -7.96 14.38
C VAL A 195 4.86 -8.46 13.59
N ALA A 196 4.69 -9.54 12.81
CA ALA A 196 5.78 -10.07 11.98
C ALA A 196 6.28 -9.04 10.95
N GLU A 197 5.38 -8.23 10.37
CA GLU A 197 5.78 -7.17 9.44
C GLU A 197 6.58 -6.06 10.14
N ILE A 198 6.14 -5.62 11.33
CA ILE A 198 6.85 -4.62 12.14
C ILE A 198 8.25 -5.11 12.53
N GLU A 199 8.37 -6.39 12.93
CA GLU A 199 9.64 -6.98 13.36
C GLU A 199 10.66 -7.14 12.21
N GLN A 200 10.18 -7.42 11.00
CA GLN A 200 11.00 -7.69 9.82
C GLN A 200 11.28 -6.45 8.96
N PHE A 201 10.47 -5.40 9.09
CA PHE A 201 10.60 -4.23 8.22
C PHE A 201 11.86 -3.43 8.54
N GLU A 202 12.65 -3.13 7.49
CA GLU A 202 13.85 -2.30 7.58
C GLU A 202 13.57 -0.93 6.95
N PRO A 203 13.48 0.14 7.75
CA PRO A 203 13.28 1.50 7.25
C PRO A 203 14.52 2.05 6.52
N VAL A 204 14.37 3.16 5.84
CA VAL A 204 15.49 3.95 5.31
C VAL A 204 16.31 4.51 6.47
N GLN A 205 17.63 4.47 6.33
CA GLN A 205 18.55 4.99 7.36
C GLN A 205 18.33 6.49 7.62
N GLU A 206 18.68 6.94 8.81
CA GLU A 206 18.57 8.34 9.24
C GLU A 206 17.13 8.89 9.21
N THR A 207 16.13 8.00 9.26
CA THR A 207 14.72 8.37 9.40
C THR A 207 14.13 7.84 10.69
N GLN A 208 13.13 8.54 11.23
CA GLN A 208 12.28 8.01 12.30
C GLN A 208 11.07 7.33 11.69
N THR A 209 10.74 6.16 12.19
CA THR A 209 9.55 5.43 11.69
C THR A 209 8.35 5.69 12.59
N HIS A 210 7.23 6.04 11.96
CA HIS A 210 5.94 6.19 12.60
C HIS A 210 4.98 5.15 12.03
N LEU A 211 4.46 4.27 12.86
CA LEU A 211 3.47 3.25 12.48
C LEU A 211 2.07 3.87 12.48
N LEU A 212 1.39 3.77 11.34
CA LEU A 212 0.01 4.19 11.18
C LEU A 212 -0.90 2.98 10.95
N ILE A 213 -1.96 2.88 11.73
CA ILE A 213 -2.86 1.73 11.74
C ILE A 213 -4.33 2.15 11.89
N ASP A 214 -5.23 1.27 11.46
CA ASP A 214 -6.64 1.44 11.72
C ASP A 214 -7.02 0.99 13.15
N SER A 215 -8.29 1.12 13.50
CA SER A 215 -8.80 0.76 14.82
C SER A 215 -8.75 -0.76 15.11
N TRP A 216 -8.69 -1.61 14.07
CA TRP A 216 -8.59 -3.06 14.21
C TRP A 216 -7.19 -3.48 14.66
N PHE A 217 -6.15 -2.89 14.03
CA PHE A 217 -4.75 -3.19 14.35
C PHE A 217 -4.27 -2.46 15.60
N HIS A 218 -5.00 -1.46 16.13
CA HIS A 218 -4.59 -0.68 17.27
C HIS A 218 -4.78 -1.46 18.58
N ASN A 219 -3.83 -2.32 18.91
CA ASN A 219 -3.85 -3.17 20.11
C ASN A 219 -2.49 -3.24 20.81
N LYS A 220 -2.47 -3.86 22.01
CA LYS A 220 -1.28 -3.95 22.86
C LYS A 220 -0.10 -4.63 22.18
N ARG A 221 -0.33 -5.72 21.40
CA ARG A 221 0.75 -6.49 20.77
C ARG A 221 1.44 -5.66 19.68
N VAL A 222 0.67 -5.01 18.82
CA VAL A 222 1.17 -4.15 17.76
C VAL A 222 1.93 -2.95 18.34
N ARG A 223 1.35 -2.26 19.37
CA ARG A 223 2.07 -1.15 20.03
C ARG A 223 3.37 -1.60 20.69
N ARG A 224 3.38 -2.79 21.31
CA ARG A 224 4.59 -3.36 21.93
C ARG A 224 5.66 -3.65 20.88
N ALA A 225 5.32 -4.27 19.76
CA ALA A 225 6.25 -4.55 18.67
C ALA A 225 6.85 -3.26 18.11
N ALA A 226 6.03 -2.24 17.84
CA ALA A 226 6.51 -0.93 17.40
C ALA A 226 7.41 -0.25 18.44
N HIS A 227 7.03 -0.27 19.71
CA HIS A 227 7.82 0.28 20.82
C HIS A 227 9.20 -0.40 20.96
N GLN A 228 9.26 -1.72 20.80
CA GLN A 228 10.54 -2.47 20.81
C GLN A 228 11.48 -2.06 19.68
N ARG A 229 10.94 -1.51 18.58
CA ARG A 229 11.67 -0.93 17.45
C ARG A 229 11.97 0.57 17.64
N GLY A 230 11.55 1.18 18.76
CA GLY A 230 11.67 2.61 18.99
C GLY A 230 10.70 3.47 18.14
N TRP A 231 9.65 2.87 17.58
CA TRP A 231 8.72 3.56 16.68
C TRP A 231 7.55 4.16 17.42
N GLN A 232 7.08 5.31 16.92
CA GLN A 232 5.84 5.91 17.35
C GLN A 232 4.65 5.24 16.66
N VAL A 233 3.47 5.29 17.29
CA VAL A 233 2.25 4.69 16.76
C VAL A 233 1.11 5.69 16.83
N SER A 234 0.41 5.90 15.73
CA SER A 234 -0.86 6.62 15.70
C SER A 234 -1.90 5.84 14.89
N GLY A 235 -3.16 5.95 15.27
CA GLY A 235 -4.21 5.26 14.54
C GLY A 235 -5.58 5.38 15.17
N GLY A 236 -6.58 4.83 14.47
CA GLY A 236 -7.96 4.82 14.91
C GLY A 236 -8.18 4.09 16.24
N LEU A 237 -9.18 4.54 16.99
CA LEU A 237 -9.69 3.88 18.19
C LEU A 237 -11.19 3.61 18.04
N LYS A 238 -11.67 2.49 18.58
CA LYS A 238 -13.10 2.21 18.63
C LYS A 238 -13.76 3.00 19.76
N SER A 239 -14.96 3.50 19.55
CA SER A 239 -15.72 4.31 20.52
C SER A 239 -15.94 3.62 21.89
N ASN A 240 -16.03 2.30 21.88
CA ASN A 240 -16.22 1.48 23.09
C ASN A 240 -14.92 1.18 23.87
N ARG A 241 -13.78 1.74 23.48
CA ARG A 241 -12.55 1.68 24.28
C ARG A 241 -12.73 2.49 25.55
N THR A 242 -12.13 2.00 26.65
CA THR A 242 -12.19 2.69 27.93
C THR A 242 -10.92 3.47 28.20
N MET A 243 -11.09 4.70 28.64
CA MET A 243 -10.04 5.61 29.09
C MET A 243 -10.16 5.88 30.60
N ARG A 244 -9.06 6.27 31.23
CA ARG A 244 -9.01 6.63 32.63
C ARG A 244 -9.08 8.15 32.77
N LEU A 245 -10.09 8.63 33.49
CA LEU A 245 -10.14 9.99 33.99
C LEU A 245 -9.56 10.05 35.36
N ILE A 246 -8.85 11.12 35.67
CA ILE A 246 -8.40 11.46 37.02
C ILE A 246 -9.10 12.77 37.36
N ALA A 247 -9.96 12.73 38.39
CA ALA A 247 -10.63 13.92 38.88
C ALA A 247 -9.68 14.78 39.72
N GLU A 248 -10.07 16.00 40.05
CA GLU A 248 -9.27 16.95 40.85
C GLU A 248 -8.94 16.39 42.25
N ASP A 249 -9.82 15.57 42.81
CA ASP A 249 -9.62 14.87 44.09
C ASP A 249 -8.67 13.65 43.96
N GLY A 250 -8.12 13.37 42.78
CA GLY A 250 -7.27 12.22 42.52
C GLY A 250 -8.02 10.90 42.29
N SER A 251 -9.35 10.90 42.37
CA SER A 251 -10.16 9.71 42.10
C SER A 251 -10.04 9.29 40.63
N ARG A 252 -10.12 7.97 40.39
CA ARG A 252 -9.92 7.39 39.04
C ARG A 252 -11.23 6.76 38.59
N THR A 253 -11.75 7.28 37.46
CA THR A 253 -12.95 6.76 36.81
C THR A 253 -12.62 6.23 35.45
N TRP A 254 -13.32 5.17 35.03
CA TRP A 254 -13.20 4.60 33.69
C TRP A 254 -14.44 4.89 32.88
N LEU A 255 -14.28 5.56 31.74
CA LEU A 255 -15.35 5.85 30.78
C LEU A 255 -15.01 5.25 29.43
N THR A 256 -16.01 4.93 28.64
CA THR A 256 -15.81 4.70 27.21
C THR A 256 -15.45 6.01 26.51
N LEU A 257 -14.79 5.94 25.36
CA LEU A 257 -14.48 7.14 24.58
C LEU A 257 -15.75 7.87 24.15
N SER A 258 -16.83 7.13 23.87
CA SER A 258 -18.14 7.72 23.53
C SER A 258 -18.78 8.43 24.71
N GLU A 259 -18.71 7.88 25.91
CA GLU A 259 -19.23 8.54 27.14
C GLU A 259 -18.43 9.80 27.47
N TYR A 260 -17.11 9.76 27.29
CA TYR A 260 -16.26 10.94 27.47
C TYR A 260 -16.58 12.03 26.44
N ALA A 261 -16.66 11.66 25.16
CA ALA A 261 -16.97 12.62 24.11
C ALA A 261 -18.35 13.29 24.28
N ALA A 262 -19.31 12.59 24.87
CA ALA A 262 -20.65 13.15 25.14
C ALA A 262 -20.65 14.20 26.27
N GLN A 263 -19.57 14.31 27.05
CA GLN A 263 -19.41 15.31 28.12
C GLN A 263 -18.71 16.58 27.63
N LEU A 264 -18.12 16.56 26.42
CA LEU A 264 -17.41 17.70 25.86
C LEU A 264 -18.37 18.83 25.49
N LYS A 265 -18.00 20.02 25.89
CA LYS A 265 -18.72 21.26 25.60
C LYS A 265 -18.10 21.95 24.38
N PRO A 266 -18.79 22.91 23.75
CA PRO A 266 -18.25 23.66 22.60
C PRO A 266 -16.88 24.29 22.85
N GLU A 267 -16.63 24.77 24.06
CA GLU A 267 -15.36 25.40 24.46
C GLU A 267 -14.17 24.43 24.58
N ASP A 268 -14.44 23.11 24.64
CA ASP A 268 -13.39 22.08 24.72
C ASP A 268 -12.77 21.75 23.36
N TRP A 269 -13.34 22.28 22.29
CA TRP A 269 -12.89 22.01 20.93
C TRP A 269 -12.02 23.11 20.39
N GLN A 270 -10.97 22.72 19.67
CA GLN A 270 -10.05 23.62 18.96
C GLN A 270 -10.21 23.41 17.46
N GLU A 271 -10.07 24.47 16.69
CA GLU A 271 -10.01 24.38 15.23
C GLU A 271 -8.67 23.78 14.79
N ALA A 272 -8.73 22.91 13.82
CA ALA A 272 -7.57 22.31 13.17
C ALA A 272 -7.88 22.08 11.69
N VAL A 273 -6.88 21.65 10.94
CA VAL A 273 -6.99 21.40 9.51
C VAL A 273 -6.63 19.95 9.20
N TRP A 274 -7.54 19.25 8.52
CA TRP A 274 -7.27 17.90 8.04
C TRP A 274 -6.77 17.96 6.58
N PRO A 275 -5.50 17.59 6.31
CA PRO A 275 -4.98 17.54 4.95
C PRO A 275 -5.67 16.43 4.15
N SER A 276 -6.12 16.73 2.94
CA SER A 276 -6.68 15.75 2.01
C SER A 276 -6.17 15.97 0.59
N GLN A 277 -6.43 15.04 -0.32
CA GLN A 277 -6.05 15.20 -1.74
C GLN A 277 -6.83 16.33 -2.44
N GLU A 278 -8.01 16.65 -1.96
CA GLU A 278 -8.86 17.72 -2.50
C GLU A 278 -8.56 19.10 -1.88
N GLY A 279 -7.57 19.15 -0.98
CA GLY A 279 -7.20 20.35 -0.23
C GLY A 279 -7.38 20.20 1.28
N GLU A 280 -7.27 21.30 1.99
CA GLU A 280 -7.41 21.35 3.43
C GLU A 280 -8.88 21.41 3.84
N ARG A 281 -9.27 20.59 4.81
CA ARG A 281 -10.63 20.56 5.36
C ARG A 281 -10.62 20.99 6.82
N PRO A 282 -11.44 21.95 7.24
CA PRO A 282 -11.55 22.32 8.65
C PRO A 282 -12.09 21.13 9.47
N VAL A 283 -11.58 20.99 10.66
CA VAL A 283 -11.99 19.97 11.63
C VAL A 283 -11.85 20.53 13.04
N TYR A 284 -12.79 20.20 13.91
CA TYR A 284 -12.67 20.47 15.33
C TYR A 284 -12.00 19.29 16.01
N VAL A 285 -11.09 19.56 16.92
CA VAL A 285 -10.33 18.55 17.66
C VAL A 285 -10.31 18.85 19.16
N HIS A 286 -10.54 17.81 19.94
CA HIS A 286 -10.27 17.80 21.38
C HIS A 286 -9.12 16.84 21.65
N THR A 287 -8.17 17.23 22.51
CA THR A 287 -7.02 16.40 22.88
C THR A 287 -6.92 16.22 24.38
N VAL A 288 -6.58 15.01 24.80
CA VAL A 288 -6.32 14.72 26.20
C VAL A 288 -5.28 13.59 26.33
N GLN A 289 -4.30 13.80 27.21
CA GLN A 289 -3.39 12.72 27.59
C GLN A 289 -4.11 11.82 28.62
N THR A 290 -4.19 10.54 28.31
CA THR A 290 -4.89 9.59 29.17
C THR A 290 -4.28 8.21 29.10
N TRP A 291 -4.77 7.32 29.97
CA TRP A 291 -4.48 5.90 29.91
C TRP A 291 -5.63 5.17 29.25
N ILE A 292 -5.38 4.61 28.05
CA ILE A 292 -6.36 3.74 27.39
C ILE A 292 -6.16 2.30 27.86
N ARG A 293 -7.25 1.66 28.31
CA ARG A 293 -7.22 0.27 28.82
C ARG A 293 -6.62 -0.67 27.77
N LYS A 294 -5.65 -1.48 28.16
CA LYS A 294 -4.87 -2.40 27.32
C LYS A 294 -3.92 -1.73 26.30
N LEU A 295 -3.88 -0.41 26.18
CA LEU A 295 -2.92 0.28 25.31
C LEU A 295 -1.87 1.04 26.10
N GLY A 296 -2.20 1.56 27.29
CA GLY A 296 -1.30 2.37 28.09
C GLY A 296 -1.43 3.88 27.85
N PRO A 297 -0.38 4.66 28.18
CA PRO A 297 -0.37 6.10 27.96
C PRO A 297 -0.65 6.43 26.50
N THR A 298 -1.53 7.40 26.25
CA THR A 298 -2.00 7.72 24.91
C THR A 298 -2.44 9.18 24.88
N LEU A 299 -1.99 9.93 23.89
CA LEU A 299 -2.62 11.17 23.50
C LEU A 299 -3.87 10.78 22.70
N LEU A 300 -5.03 10.98 23.29
CA LEU A 300 -6.32 10.79 22.64
C LEU A 300 -6.67 12.06 21.88
N LEU A 301 -7.01 11.92 20.61
CA LEU A 301 -7.63 12.96 19.81
C LEU A 301 -9.06 12.52 19.48
N ILE A 302 -10.00 13.42 19.67
CA ILE A 302 -11.39 13.27 19.24
C ILE A 302 -11.61 14.33 18.19
N THR A 303 -12.00 13.93 16.98
CA THR A 303 -12.24 14.86 15.86
C THR A 303 -13.70 14.87 15.46
N CYS A 304 -14.19 16.04 15.02
CA CYS A 304 -15.55 16.26 14.59
C CYS A 304 -15.56 17.27 13.45
N HIS A 305 -16.44 17.12 12.45
CA HIS A 305 -16.60 18.08 11.35
C HIS A 305 -17.76 19.05 11.56
N ASP A 306 -18.65 18.76 12.50
CA ASP A 306 -19.86 19.54 12.76
C ASP A 306 -20.13 19.55 14.27
N LEU A 307 -19.99 20.72 14.88
CA LEU A 307 -20.23 20.89 16.32
C LEU A 307 -21.71 20.95 16.67
N GLU A 308 -22.61 21.26 15.71
CA GLU A 308 -24.05 21.23 15.97
C GLU A 308 -24.57 19.80 16.06
N ASN A 309 -23.96 18.86 15.28
CA ASN A 309 -24.30 17.45 15.27
C ASN A 309 -23.05 16.55 15.44
N PRO A 310 -22.29 16.68 16.53
CA PRO A 310 -20.99 16.05 16.67
C PRO A 310 -21.07 14.52 16.57
N THR A 311 -22.12 13.90 17.05
CA THR A 311 -22.29 12.43 17.08
C THR A 311 -22.24 11.76 15.72
N LYS A 312 -22.59 12.46 14.64
CA LYS A 312 -22.56 11.92 13.26
C LYS A 312 -21.17 11.86 12.65
N SER A 313 -20.25 12.71 13.13
CA SER A 313 -18.92 12.87 12.52
C SER A 313 -17.76 12.56 13.45
N ILE A 314 -18.03 12.24 14.73
CA ILE A 314 -16.99 11.94 15.71
C ILE A 314 -16.12 10.76 15.28
N ARG A 315 -14.79 10.97 15.36
CA ARG A 315 -13.78 9.94 15.22
C ARG A 315 -12.79 10.00 16.38
N TYR A 316 -12.27 8.84 16.75
CA TYR A 316 -11.34 8.68 17.88
C TYR A 316 -10.00 8.20 17.37
N TRP A 317 -8.94 8.88 17.78
CA TRP A 317 -7.56 8.58 17.39
C TRP A 317 -6.69 8.49 18.63
N GLY A 318 -5.70 7.63 18.59
CA GLY A 318 -4.73 7.54 19.68
C GLY A 318 -3.31 7.61 19.13
N SER A 319 -2.46 8.36 19.82
CA SER A 319 -1.04 8.49 19.49
C SER A 319 -0.16 8.17 20.70
N THR A 320 1.05 7.66 20.44
CA THR A 320 2.10 7.52 21.45
C THR A 320 2.94 8.78 21.61
N LEU A 321 2.76 9.77 20.72
CA LEU A 321 3.36 11.10 20.83
C LEU A 321 2.60 11.93 21.87
N LEU A 322 2.90 11.74 23.15
CA LEU A 322 2.10 12.30 24.25
C LEU A 322 2.10 13.83 24.28
N GLU A 323 3.25 14.44 23.97
CA GLU A 323 3.45 15.90 24.03
C GLU A 323 3.25 16.61 22.68
N ALA A 324 2.75 15.88 21.65
CA ALA A 324 2.57 16.48 20.34
C ALA A 324 1.33 17.37 20.28
N GLU A 325 1.42 18.47 19.54
CA GLU A 325 0.28 19.30 19.19
C GLU A 325 -0.73 18.52 18.33
N ALA A 326 -2.01 18.84 18.46
CA ALA A 326 -3.10 18.22 17.72
C ALA A 326 -2.85 18.19 16.20
N GLN A 327 -2.45 19.33 15.63
CA GLN A 327 -2.19 19.45 14.19
C GLN A 327 -1.06 18.55 13.73
N THR A 328 -0.02 18.36 14.54
CA THR A 328 1.06 17.42 14.22
C THR A 328 0.55 15.99 14.10
N VAL A 329 -0.27 15.54 15.05
CA VAL A 329 -0.84 14.18 15.01
C VAL A 329 -1.84 14.02 13.85
N ILE A 330 -2.64 15.04 13.57
CA ILE A 330 -3.56 15.06 12.42
C ILE A 330 -2.77 14.91 11.11
N ASN A 331 -1.67 15.65 10.94
CA ASN A 331 -0.81 15.55 9.76
C ASN A 331 -0.24 14.12 9.59
N HIS A 332 0.18 13.46 10.67
CA HIS A 332 0.59 12.06 10.64
C HIS A 332 -0.56 11.13 10.24
N LEU A 333 -1.74 11.30 10.85
CA LEU A 333 -2.91 10.47 10.57
C LEU A 333 -3.41 10.61 9.13
N ALA A 334 -3.29 11.80 8.53
CA ALA A 334 -3.68 12.04 7.15
C ALA A 334 -2.88 11.18 6.16
N VAL A 335 -1.60 10.91 6.47
CA VAL A 335 -0.76 10.03 5.62
C VAL A 335 -1.31 8.61 5.54
N ARG A 336 -2.03 8.14 6.57
CA ARG A 336 -2.63 6.79 6.57
C ARG A 336 -3.54 6.53 5.36
N TRP A 337 -4.22 7.57 4.85
CA TRP A 337 -5.07 7.44 3.67
C TRP A 337 -4.34 6.92 2.42
N SER A 338 -3.02 7.08 2.38
CA SER A 338 -2.20 6.61 1.24
C SER A 338 -2.32 5.10 0.98
N ILE A 339 -2.65 4.27 2.00
CA ILE A 339 -2.85 2.82 1.78
C ILE A 339 -4.22 2.53 1.15
N GLU A 340 -5.23 3.34 1.42
CA GLU A 340 -6.55 3.21 0.79
C GLU A 340 -6.46 3.57 -0.69
N VAL A 341 -5.72 4.65 -1.03
CA VAL A 341 -5.38 5.00 -2.42
C VAL A 341 -4.58 3.88 -3.10
N LEU A 342 -3.64 3.25 -2.40
CA LEU A 342 -2.93 2.08 -2.92
C LEU A 342 -3.88 0.92 -3.26
N PHE A 343 -4.86 0.63 -2.40
CA PHE A 343 -5.84 -0.42 -2.65
C PHE A 343 -6.75 -0.11 -3.84
N GLU A 344 -7.16 1.14 -3.98
CA GLU A 344 -7.94 1.64 -5.10
C GLU A 344 -7.14 1.55 -6.40
N ASP A 345 -5.95 2.14 -6.46
CA ASP A 345 -5.03 2.05 -7.60
C ASP A 345 -4.77 0.59 -8.02
N ASN A 346 -4.53 -0.30 -7.05
CA ASN A 346 -4.28 -1.71 -7.32
C ASN A 346 -5.51 -2.43 -7.89
N LYS A 347 -6.72 -2.11 -7.44
CA LYS A 347 -7.95 -2.74 -7.95
C LYS A 347 -8.37 -2.14 -9.30
N ASP A 348 -8.52 -0.84 -9.36
CA ASP A 348 -9.11 -0.17 -10.51
C ASP A 348 -8.13 -0.03 -11.67
N LEU A 349 -6.89 0.37 -11.36
CA LEU A 349 -5.87 0.60 -12.37
C LEU A 349 -5.14 -0.69 -12.76
N LEU A 350 -4.79 -1.56 -11.80
CA LEU A 350 -3.97 -2.75 -12.04
C LEU A 350 -4.75 -4.07 -11.97
N GLY A 351 -6.02 -4.07 -11.56
CA GLY A 351 -6.89 -5.24 -11.53
C GLY A 351 -6.46 -6.31 -10.53
N ALA A 352 -6.02 -5.88 -9.35
CA ALA A 352 -5.54 -6.78 -8.31
C ALA A 352 -6.57 -7.83 -7.84
N ASP A 353 -7.84 -7.60 -8.08
CA ASP A 353 -8.95 -8.51 -7.80
C ASP A 353 -9.48 -9.27 -9.03
N HIS A 354 -8.92 -9.03 -10.24
CA HIS A 354 -9.37 -9.66 -11.49
C HIS A 354 -8.92 -11.11 -11.69
N TYR A 355 -7.94 -11.59 -10.93
CA TYR A 355 -7.39 -12.93 -11.08
C TYR A 355 -8.44 -14.04 -10.93
N GLN A 356 -8.19 -15.17 -11.61
CA GLN A 356 -8.95 -16.43 -11.53
C GLN A 356 -8.01 -17.61 -11.22
N LEU A 357 -7.04 -17.35 -10.33
CA LEU A 357 -6.05 -18.32 -9.89
C LEU A 357 -6.62 -19.15 -8.76
N MET A 358 -6.35 -20.46 -8.76
CA MET A 358 -6.94 -21.40 -7.82
C MET A 358 -6.08 -21.60 -6.57
N SER A 359 -4.74 -21.64 -6.71
CA SER A 359 -3.84 -21.86 -5.59
C SER A 359 -3.52 -20.55 -4.85
N ALA A 360 -3.40 -20.62 -3.54
CA ALA A 360 -3.03 -19.49 -2.69
C ALA A 360 -1.66 -18.90 -3.06
N GLU A 361 -0.71 -19.77 -3.42
CA GLU A 361 0.62 -19.34 -3.84
C GLU A 361 0.56 -18.51 -5.13
N ALA A 362 -0.22 -18.96 -6.13
CA ALA A 362 -0.40 -18.21 -7.37
C ALA A 362 -1.07 -16.85 -7.15
N ILE A 363 -2.03 -16.78 -6.21
CA ILE A 363 -2.71 -15.54 -5.84
C ILE A 363 -1.71 -14.56 -5.21
N VAL A 364 -0.91 -15.00 -4.26
CA VAL A 364 0.15 -14.17 -3.64
C VAL A 364 1.17 -13.72 -4.67
N ARG A 365 1.59 -14.61 -5.57
CA ARG A 365 2.49 -14.27 -6.68
C ARG A 365 1.90 -13.20 -7.59
N PHE A 366 0.63 -13.29 -7.94
CA PHE A 366 -0.06 -12.27 -8.74
C PHE A 366 -0.08 -10.91 -8.02
N TRP A 367 -0.46 -10.89 -6.73
CA TRP A 367 -0.46 -9.66 -5.94
C TRP A 367 0.94 -9.06 -5.78
N THR A 368 1.96 -9.91 -5.67
CA THR A 368 3.36 -9.45 -5.62
C THR A 368 3.75 -8.72 -6.89
N LEU A 369 3.34 -9.20 -8.07
CA LEU A 369 3.63 -8.51 -9.33
C LEU A 369 2.82 -7.22 -9.51
N ILE A 370 1.59 -7.16 -8.97
CA ILE A 370 0.82 -5.91 -8.87
C ILE A 370 1.58 -4.89 -7.99
N ALA A 371 2.02 -5.28 -6.80
CA ALA A 371 2.78 -4.40 -5.91
C ALA A 371 4.13 -3.96 -6.53
N CYS A 372 4.82 -4.87 -7.21
CA CYS A 372 6.05 -4.58 -7.95
C CYS A 372 5.83 -3.51 -9.03
N LEU A 373 4.76 -3.65 -9.83
CA LEU A 373 4.41 -2.65 -10.84
C LEU A 373 3.96 -1.34 -10.18
N GLY A 374 3.20 -1.39 -9.09
CA GLY A 374 2.81 -0.21 -8.32
C GLY A 374 4.03 0.59 -7.84
N TYR A 375 5.06 -0.10 -7.33
CA TYR A 375 6.32 0.53 -6.96
C TYR A 375 7.00 1.20 -8.18
N PHE A 376 7.06 0.51 -9.33
CA PHE A 376 7.61 1.09 -10.56
C PHE A 376 6.86 2.35 -11.01
N LEU A 377 5.53 2.33 -10.97
CA LEU A 377 4.72 3.50 -11.32
C LEU A 377 4.97 4.68 -10.38
N ASP A 378 5.13 4.41 -9.08
CA ASP A 378 5.49 5.44 -8.10
C ASP A 378 6.89 6.02 -8.35
N GLU A 379 7.86 5.16 -8.69
CA GLU A 379 9.20 5.58 -9.05
C GLU A 379 9.18 6.47 -10.30
N GLN A 380 8.47 6.09 -11.35
CA GLN A 380 8.36 6.87 -12.58
C GLN A 380 7.61 8.19 -12.36
N LYS A 381 6.56 8.19 -11.53
CA LYS A 381 5.89 9.41 -11.09
C LYS A 381 6.88 10.41 -10.47
N ALA A 382 7.72 9.95 -9.55
CA ALA A 382 8.67 10.82 -8.85
C ALA A 382 9.77 11.38 -9.76
N ILE A 383 10.13 10.66 -10.84
CA ILE A 383 11.12 11.10 -11.83
C ILE A 383 10.52 12.12 -12.80
N GLN A 384 9.28 11.94 -13.22
CA GLN A 384 8.63 12.77 -14.23
C GLN A 384 8.01 14.04 -13.64
N ASP A 385 7.05 13.87 -12.73
CA ASP A 385 6.37 14.94 -12.01
C ASP A 385 5.56 14.35 -10.85
N THR A 386 5.75 14.87 -9.65
CA THR A 386 5.06 14.40 -8.45
C THR A 386 3.55 14.67 -8.46
N CYS A 387 3.07 15.60 -9.29
CA CYS A 387 1.65 15.90 -9.45
C CYS A 387 0.89 14.84 -10.27
N LEU A 388 1.59 13.97 -11.03
CA LEU A 388 0.99 12.91 -11.81
C LEU A 388 0.34 11.83 -10.92
N THR A 389 -0.65 11.13 -11.47
CA THR A 389 -1.20 9.89 -10.89
C THR A 389 -0.50 8.67 -11.49
N TRP A 390 -0.65 7.49 -10.88
CA TRP A 390 -0.21 6.23 -11.49
C TRP A 390 -0.89 5.98 -12.85
N GLY A 391 -2.15 6.42 -13.00
CA GLY A 391 -2.88 6.36 -14.26
C GLY A 391 -2.23 7.20 -15.36
N ASP A 392 -1.72 8.40 -15.03
CA ASP A 392 -1.00 9.26 -15.97
C ASP A 392 0.30 8.60 -16.43
N VAL A 393 1.08 8.10 -15.48
CA VAL A 393 2.33 7.38 -15.77
C VAL A 393 2.06 6.15 -16.65
N ARG A 394 1.04 5.35 -16.32
CA ARG A 394 0.65 4.19 -17.14
C ARG A 394 0.31 4.61 -18.56
N ARG A 395 -0.49 5.67 -18.74
CA ARG A 395 -0.83 6.20 -20.09
C ARG A 395 0.40 6.71 -20.84
N ALA A 396 1.33 7.36 -20.16
CA ALA A 396 2.58 7.79 -20.76
C ALA A 396 3.42 6.60 -21.27
N LEU A 397 3.55 5.54 -20.46
CA LEU A 397 4.21 4.29 -20.86
C LEU A 397 3.53 3.64 -22.06
N GLN A 398 2.20 3.55 -22.07
CA GLN A 398 1.45 3.01 -23.22
C GLN A 398 1.73 3.78 -24.51
N LYS A 399 1.79 5.12 -24.44
CA LYS A 399 2.14 5.98 -25.58
C LYS A 399 3.59 5.77 -26.02
N GLU A 400 4.53 5.60 -25.10
CA GLU A 400 5.92 5.30 -25.40
C GLU A 400 6.06 3.93 -26.08
N HIS A 401 5.43 2.89 -25.54
CA HIS A 401 5.41 1.57 -26.17
C HIS A 401 4.79 1.59 -27.57
N GLN A 402 3.78 2.42 -27.79
CA GLN A 402 3.17 2.58 -29.11
C GLN A 402 4.14 3.23 -30.10
N ARG A 403 4.87 4.27 -29.70
CA ARG A 403 5.92 4.89 -30.53
C ARG A 403 7.04 3.90 -30.84
N ASN A 404 7.49 3.14 -29.83
CA ASN A 404 8.52 2.12 -30.02
C ASN A 404 8.05 1.00 -30.95
N LEU A 405 6.77 0.60 -30.91
CA LEU A 405 6.18 -0.35 -31.87
C LEU A 405 6.24 0.19 -33.28
N LEU A 406 5.88 1.45 -33.52
CA LEU A 406 5.94 2.07 -34.84
C LEU A 406 7.38 2.11 -35.37
N ALA A 407 8.34 2.49 -34.55
CA ALA A 407 9.76 2.49 -34.88
C ALA A 407 10.26 1.07 -35.21
N TRP A 408 9.88 0.07 -34.42
CA TRP A 408 10.21 -1.33 -34.65
C TRP A 408 9.62 -1.81 -36.00
N LEU A 409 8.34 -1.55 -36.27
CA LEU A 409 7.70 -1.89 -37.54
C LEU A 409 8.42 -1.27 -38.74
N ALA A 410 8.75 0.02 -38.65
CA ALA A 410 9.49 0.70 -39.72
C ALA A 410 10.86 0.03 -39.99
N ASN A 411 11.55 -0.41 -38.95
CA ASN A 411 12.82 -1.12 -39.09
C ASN A 411 12.64 -2.53 -39.71
N GLN A 412 11.56 -3.25 -39.36
CA GLN A 412 11.27 -4.56 -39.97
C GLN A 412 10.98 -4.42 -41.46
N PHE A 413 10.20 -3.41 -41.87
CA PHE A 413 9.94 -3.13 -43.31
C PHE A 413 11.22 -2.73 -44.05
N LYS A 414 12.08 -1.89 -43.45
CA LYS A 414 13.40 -1.55 -44.05
C LYS A 414 14.30 -2.77 -44.19
N ALA A 415 14.17 -3.76 -43.30
CA ALA A 415 14.88 -5.03 -43.39
C ALA A 415 14.27 -6.01 -44.40
N GLY A 416 13.22 -5.61 -45.14
CA GLY A 416 12.60 -6.39 -46.20
C GLY A 416 11.59 -7.44 -45.77
N LEU A 417 11.12 -7.41 -44.50
CA LEU A 417 10.11 -8.35 -44.00
C LEU A 417 8.73 -7.99 -44.56
N SER A 418 7.96 -9.01 -44.97
CA SER A 418 6.57 -8.83 -45.39
C SER A 418 5.62 -8.61 -44.18
N VAL A 419 4.42 -8.12 -44.48
CA VAL A 419 3.35 -7.94 -43.48
C VAL A 419 3.03 -9.27 -42.78
N GLU A 420 3.00 -10.37 -43.53
CA GLU A 420 2.73 -11.71 -43.02
C GLU A 420 3.84 -12.17 -42.04
N GLN A 421 5.10 -11.93 -42.40
CA GLN A 421 6.26 -12.26 -41.57
C GLN A 421 6.24 -11.45 -40.27
N ILE A 422 5.96 -10.15 -40.34
CA ILE A 422 5.83 -9.28 -39.18
C ILE A 422 4.64 -9.70 -38.31
N GLY A 423 3.49 -10.01 -38.94
CA GLY A 423 2.30 -10.48 -38.24
C GLY A 423 2.54 -11.81 -37.53
N ALA A 424 3.32 -12.71 -38.14
CA ALA A 424 3.72 -13.96 -37.50
C ALA A 424 4.66 -13.73 -36.29
N GLN A 425 5.55 -12.73 -36.33
CA GLN A 425 6.38 -12.36 -35.18
C GLN A 425 5.54 -11.80 -34.02
N LEU A 426 4.53 -10.99 -34.33
CA LEU A 426 3.61 -10.40 -33.34
C LEU A 426 2.52 -11.37 -32.86
N ALA A 427 2.53 -12.61 -33.31
CA ALA A 427 1.47 -13.60 -33.05
C ALA A 427 0.05 -13.10 -33.40
N LEU A 428 -0.07 -12.21 -34.41
CA LEU A 428 -1.35 -11.66 -34.85
C LEU A 428 -2.17 -12.65 -35.69
N PHE A 429 -1.50 -13.60 -36.35
CA PHE A 429 -2.08 -14.58 -37.27
C PHE A 429 -1.96 -16.01 -36.72
N SER A 430 -1.94 -16.19 -35.39
CA SER A 430 -2.02 -17.55 -34.83
C SER A 430 -3.44 -18.08 -35.02
N SER A 431 -3.55 -19.09 -35.89
CA SER A 431 -4.73 -19.95 -36.05
C SER A 431 -5.14 -20.64 -34.75
#